data_8c1c4217ca0b69ea4fc8952b40dabd5b
#
_entry.id   8c1c4217ca0b69ea4fc8952b40dabd5b
#
_cell.length_a   1.000
_cell.length_b   1.000
_cell.length_c   1.000
_cell.angle_alpha   90.00
_cell.angle_beta   90.00
_cell.angle_gamma   90.00
#
_symmetry.space_group_name_H-M   'P 1'
#
loop_
_entity.id
_entity.type
_entity.pdbx_description
1 polymer ?
#
loop_
_entity_poly.entity_id
_entity_poly.type
_entity_poly.pdbx_seq_one_letter_code
_entity_poly.pdbx_strand_id
1 'polypeptide(L)'
;EMCIRDSFGELLFTHFGLSGPTILSASAHMRHMAPGRYTVTLDLKPALTPEQLDQRLLRDLEKNKNRNFSNSLDELLPQKMIPVVVRRSGIPPEEKCNTITREQRAVLLNVLKHFTVEISGFAPLSGAIVTAGGVSVKEVDPKTMQSKLIPGLYFAGEILDVDAYTGGFNLQIAFATGHAAGENL
;
A
#
# COMPACT_ATOMS: atom_id res chain seq x y z
N GLU A 1 -15.61 -13.87 1.21
CA GLU A 1 -14.32 -14.24 1.85
C GLU A 1 -13.55 -12.98 2.16
N MET A 2 -13.23 -12.77 3.42
CA MET A 2 -12.41 -11.64 3.85
C MET A 2 -10.95 -12.11 3.80
N CYS A 3 -10.18 -11.59 2.85
CA CYS A 3 -8.75 -11.86 2.76
C CYS A 3 -7.98 -10.70 3.42
N ILE A 4 -7.34 -10.94 4.56
CA ILE A 4 -6.45 -10.00 5.23
C ILE A 4 -5.02 -10.34 4.81
N ARG A 5 -4.28 -9.35 4.33
CA ARG A 5 -2.85 -9.45 4.01
C ARG A 5 -2.10 -8.31 4.64
N ASP A 6 -1.08 -8.64 5.40
CA ASP A 6 -0.18 -7.67 6.01
C ASP A 6 1.05 -7.48 5.13
N SER A 7 1.48 -6.23 4.98
CA SER A 7 2.70 -5.87 4.26
C SER A 7 3.38 -4.72 4.98
N PHE A 8 4.70 -4.80 5.11
CA PHE A 8 5.53 -3.74 5.64
C PHE A 8 6.42 -3.17 4.54
N GLY A 9 6.51 -1.86 4.44
CA GLY A 9 7.33 -1.20 3.43
C GLY A 9 6.95 0.24 3.18
N GLU A 10 7.51 0.82 2.13
CA GLU A 10 7.27 2.19 1.73
C GLU A 10 5.90 2.35 1.04
N LEU A 11 5.17 3.37 1.45
CA LEU A 11 3.88 3.79 0.90
C LEU A 11 3.92 5.29 0.60
N LEU A 12 3.32 5.68 -0.50
CA LEU A 12 3.24 7.06 -0.93
C LEU A 12 1.78 7.52 -1.03
N PHE A 13 1.45 8.61 -0.32
CA PHE A 13 0.22 9.37 -0.55
C PHE A 13 0.44 10.36 -1.68
N THR A 14 -0.35 10.25 -2.74
CA THR A 14 -0.30 11.13 -3.90
C THR A 14 -1.56 11.98 -3.98
N HIS A 15 -1.61 12.93 -4.93
CA HIS A 15 -2.81 13.73 -5.17
C HIS A 15 -3.97 12.94 -5.79
N PHE A 16 -3.68 11.76 -6.36
CA PHE A 16 -4.69 10.87 -6.97
C PHE A 16 -5.01 9.63 -6.13
N GLY A 17 -4.27 9.34 -5.05
CA GLY A 17 -4.51 8.17 -4.21
C GLY A 17 -3.26 7.60 -3.54
N LEU A 18 -3.26 6.29 -3.34
CA LEU A 18 -2.15 5.55 -2.76
C LEU A 18 -1.22 5.00 -3.84
N SER A 19 0.09 4.99 -3.59
CA SER A 19 1.11 4.45 -4.45
C SER A 19 2.30 3.92 -3.62
N GLY A 20 3.39 3.58 -4.29
CA GLY A 20 4.61 3.05 -3.68
C GLY A 20 4.69 1.52 -3.69
N PRO A 21 5.87 0.95 -3.40
CA PRO A 21 6.14 -0.48 -3.56
C PRO A 21 5.13 -1.38 -2.83
N THR A 22 4.75 -1.02 -1.61
CA THR A 22 3.77 -1.78 -0.82
C THR A 22 2.39 -1.80 -1.47
N ILE A 23 1.93 -0.66 -2.01
CA ILE A 23 0.62 -0.56 -2.68
C ILE A 23 0.63 -1.28 -4.02
N LEU A 24 1.72 -1.17 -4.79
CA LEU A 24 1.86 -1.90 -6.05
C LEU A 24 1.81 -3.42 -5.82
N SER A 25 2.51 -3.92 -4.80
CA SER A 25 2.46 -5.34 -4.43
C SER A 25 1.07 -5.75 -3.91
N ALA A 26 0.41 -4.90 -3.13
CA ALA A 26 -0.95 -5.18 -2.65
C ALA A 26 -1.97 -5.21 -3.78
N SER A 27 -1.82 -4.35 -4.81
CA SER A 27 -2.73 -4.28 -5.95
C SER A 27 -2.80 -5.59 -6.76
N ALA A 28 -1.71 -6.36 -6.82
CA ALA A 28 -1.69 -7.68 -7.46
C ALA A 28 -2.67 -8.70 -6.84
N HIS A 29 -3.09 -8.45 -5.59
CA HIS A 29 -4.09 -9.28 -4.89
C HIS A 29 -5.51 -8.73 -4.96
N MET A 30 -5.71 -7.52 -5.47
CA MET A 30 -7.01 -6.88 -5.57
C MET A 30 -7.70 -7.27 -6.88
N ARG A 31 -8.15 -8.51 -6.95
CA ARG A 31 -8.87 -9.03 -8.14
C ARG A 31 -10.35 -8.61 -8.09
N HIS A 32 -10.98 -8.45 -9.26
CA HIS A 32 -12.39 -8.05 -9.38
C HIS A 32 -12.68 -6.71 -8.66
N MET A 33 -11.90 -5.68 -8.98
CA MET A 33 -12.02 -4.34 -8.40
C MET A 33 -13.45 -3.79 -8.56
N ALA A 34 -14.01 -3.33 -7.44
CA ALA A 34 -15.25 -2.58 -7.39
C ALA A 34 -15.16 -1.55 -6.25
N PRO A 35 -15.82 -0.38 -6.36
CA PRO A 35 -15.84 0.63 -5.30
C PRO A 35 -16.32 0.03 -3.97
N GLY A 36 -15.60 0.31 -2.89
CA GLY A 36 -15.92 -0.18 -1.54
C GLY A 36 -15.62 -1.65 -1.26
N ARG A 37 -15.13 -2.41 -2.27
CA ARG A 37 -14.77 -3.81 -2.08
C ARG A 37 -13.51 -4.01 -1.25
N TYR A 38 -12.56 -3.09 -1.34
CA TYR A 38 -11.28 -3.17 -0.65
C TYR A 38 -11.08 -1.98 0.26
N THR A 39 -10.57 -2.27 1.45
CA THR A 39 -10.14 -1.27 2.42
C THR A 39 -8.68 -1.52 2.76
N VAL A 40 -7.88 -0.47 2.71
CA VAL A 40 -6.49 -0.50 3.18
C VAL A 40 -6.45 0.14 4.57
N THR A 41 -5.94 -0.59 5.55
CA THR A 41 -5.70 -0.08 6.90
C THR A 41 -4.20 0.12 7.07
N LEU A 42 -3.81 1.34 7.40
CA LEU A 42 -2.41 1.74 7.55
C LEU A 42 -2.08 1.95 9.02
N ASP A 43 -1.01 1.30 9.49
CA ASP A 43 -0.34 1.68 10.73
C ASP A 43 0.69 2.77 10.40
N LEU A 44 0.40 4.02 10.79
CA LEU A 44 1.28 5.16 10.53
C LEU A 44 2.50 5.19 11.46
N LYS A 45 2.54 4.33 12.49
CA LYS A 45 3.63 4.23 13.47
C LYS A 45 3.95 2.76 13.78
N PRO A 46 4.36 1.96 12.77
CA PRO A 46 4.54 0.51 12.94
C PRO A 46 5.68 0.15 13.89
N ALA A 47 6.64 1.05 14.10
CA ALA A 47 7.75 0.84 15.03
C ALA A 47 7.36 0.96 16.52
N LEU A 48 6.16 1.45 16.83
CA LEU A 48 5.67 1.64 18.20
C LEU A 48 4.48 0.72 18.47
N THR A 49 4.49 0.04 19.63
CA THR A 49 3.28 -0.64 20.10
C THR A 49 2.21 0.38 20.47
N PRO A 50 0.93 0.01 20.60
CA PRO A 50 -0.12 0.93 21.06
C PRO A 50 0.23 1.61 22.39
N GLU A 51 0.79 0.87 23.34
CA GLU A 51 1.20 1.38 24.65
C GLU A 51 2.36 2.38 24.54
N GLN A 52 3.35 2.07 23.72
CA GLN A 52 4.48 2.98 23.46
C GLN A 52 4.02 4.25 22.75
N LEU A 53 3.08 4.14 21.80
CA LEU A 53 2.50 5.29 21.13
C LEU A 53 1.68 6.15 22.08
N ASP A 54 0.87 5.56 22.98
CA ASP A 54 0.13 6.32 24.01
C ASP A 54 1.06 7.11 24.93
N GLN A 55 2.13 6.49 25.40
CA GLN A 55 3.16 7.16 26.19
C GLN A 55 3.85 8.30 25.42
N ARG A 56 4.11 8.09 24.14
CA ARG A 56 4.65 9.13 23.25
C ARG A 56 3.69 10.29 23.10
N LEU A 57 2.41 10.04 22.87
CA LEU A 57 1.36 11.06 22.74
C LEU A 57 1.23 11.88 24.05
N LEU A 58 1.22 11.20 25.21
CA LEU A 58 1.20 11.88 26.51
C LEU A 58 2.36 12.87 26.66
N ARG A 59 3.57 12.41 26.39
CA ARG A 59 4.77 13.23 26.48
C ARG A 59 4.74 14.42 25.51
N ASP A 60 4.31 14.20 24.27
CA ASP A 60 4.29 15.24 23.25
C ASP A 60 3.20 16.29 23.53
N LEU A 61 2.04 15.88 24.07
CA LEU A 61 0.98 16.79 24.51
C LEU A 61 1.42 17.62 25.73
N GLU A 62 2.09 17.02 26.72
CA GLU A 62 2.60 17.76 27.88
C GLU A 62 3.70 18.76 27.49
N LYS A 63 4.63 18.36 26.61
CA LYS A 63 5.65 19.25 26.04
C LYS A 63 5.02 20.46 25.35
N ASN A 64 3.90 20.28 24.68
CA ASN A 64 3.20 21.29 23.90
C ASN A 64 1.94 21.85 24.60
N LYS A 65 1.81 21.72 25.91
CA LYS A 65 0.58 22.00 26.67
C LYS A 65 -0.13 23.32 26.40
N ASN A 66 0.61 24.37 26.04
CA ASN A 66 0.08 25.69 25.74
C ASN A 66 -0.19 25.91 24.23
N ARG A 67 0.21 24.96 23.36
CA ARG A 67 -0.02 25.03 21.92
C ARG A 67 -1.43 24.49 21.56
N ASN A 68 -1.92 24.89 20.41
CA ASN A 68 -3.11 24.29 19.83
C ASN A 68 -2.78 22.89 19.33
N PHE A 69 -3.72 21.97 19.39
CA PHE A 69 -3.55 20.58 18.98
C PHE A 69 -3.02 20.44 17.54
N SER A 70 -3.57 21.21 16.59
CA SER A 70 -3.11 21.20 15.20
C SER A 70 -1.63 21.52 15.01
N ASN A 71 -1.00 22.19 15.99
CA ASN A 71 0.40 22.61 15.95
C ASN A 71 1.32 21.77 16.84
N SER A 72 0.83 20.63 17.35
CA SER A 72 1.56 19.78 18.30
C SER A 72 2.03 18.46 17.71
N LEU A 73 1.62 18.14 16.47
CA LEU A 73 1.87 16.86 15.81
C LEU A 73 3.07 16.91 14.83
N ASP A 74 3.80 18.01 14.77
CA ASP A 74 4.90 18.27 13.86
C ASP A 74 6.11 17.32 14.05
N GLU A 75 6.36 16.86 15.30
CA GLU A 75 7.38 15.85 15.60
C GLU A 75 6.90 14.40 15.38
N LEU A 76 5.61 14.21 15.17
CA LEU A 76 5.00 12.89 15.03
C LEU A 76 4.62 12.56 13.58
N LEU A 77 4.18 13.54 12.80
CA LEU A 77 3.62 13.35 11.46
C LEU A 77 4.23 14.31 10.44
N PRO A 78 4.33 13.90 9.17
CA PRO A 78 4.60 14.82 8.08
C PRO A 78 3.55 15.95 8.03
N GLN A 79 3.97 17.18 7.76
CA GLN A 79 3.10 18.36 7.82
C GLN A 79 1.79 18.20 7.02
N LYS A 80 1.83 17.58 5.83
CA LYS A 80 0.65 17.36 5.00
C LYS A 80 -0.35 16.34 5.58
N MET A 81 0.10 15.47 6.48
CA MET A 81 -0.75 14.49 7.16
C MET A 81 -1.48 15.09 8.38
N ILE A 82 -0.91 16.11 9.02
CA ILE A 82 -1.46 16.69 10.25
C ILE A 82 -2.93 17.11 10.10
N PRO A 83 -3.33 17.91 9.09
CA PRO A 83 -4.72 18.33 8.95
C PRO A 83 -5.69 17.15 8.75
N VAL A 84 -5.24 16.09 8.10
CA VAL A 84 -6.06 14.89 7.86
C VAL A 84 -6.26 14.10 9.15
N VAL A 85 -5.19 13.90 9.93
CA VAL A 85 -5.25 13.18 11.22
C VAL A 85 -6.06 14.00 12.25
N VAL A 86 -5.86 15.31 12.34
CA VAL A 86 -6.65 16.21 13.19
C VAL A 86 -8.15 16.06 12.89
N ARG A 87 -8.54 16.18 11.61
CA ARG A 87 -9.94 16.01 11.20
C ARG A 87 -10.49 14.62 11.55
N ARG A 88 -9.72 13.56 11.34
CA ARG A 88 -10.15 12.18 11.63
C ARG A 88 -10.24 11.86 13.12
N SER A 89 -9.44 12.53 13.93
CA SER A 89 -9.48 12.36 15.40
C SER A 89 -10.73 12.99 16.04
N GLY A 90 -11.40 13.92 15.32
CA GLY A 90 -12.52 14.68 15.86
C GLY A 90 -12.13 15.69 16.97
N ILE A 91 -10.84 15.84 17.26
CA ILE A 91 -10.35 16.82 18.23
C ILE A 91 -10.33 18.20 17.56
N PRO A 92 -10.92 19.24 18.15
CA PRO A 92 -10.87 20.59 17.58
C PRO A 92 -9.42 21.05 17.37
N PRO A 93 -9.09 21.60 16.18
CA PRO A 93 -7.72 22.01 15.88
C PRO A 93 -7.17 23.09 16.80
N GLU A 94 -8.02 23.94 17.40
CA GLU A 94 -7.69 25.02 18.33
C GLU A 94 -7.63 24.56 19.79
N GLU A 95 -8.04 23.33 20.09
CA GLU A 95 -8.04 22.81 21.46
C GLU A 95 -6.61 22.81 22.02
N LYS A 96 -6.45 23.24 23.26
CA LYS A 96 -5.14 23.24 23.92
C LYS A 96 -4.71 21.83 24.26
N CYS A 97 -3.44 21.54 24.05
CA CYS A 97 -2.91 20.19 24.32
C CYS A 97 -3.10 19.71 25.75
N ASN A 98 -3.14 20.64 26.74
CA ASN A 98 -3.38 20.32 28.16
C ASN A 98 -4.83 20.01 28.49
N THR A 99 -5.78 20.27 27.59
CA THR A 99 -7.20 19.96 27.79
C THR A 99 -7.63 18.66 27.09
N ILE A 100 -6.74 18.07 26.27
CA ILE A 100 -7.02 16.82 25.58
C ILE A 100 -7.23 15.68 26.57
N THR A 101 -8.43 15.08 26.53
CA THR A 101 -8.81 14.01 27.44
C THR A 101 -8.17 12.67 27.09
N ARG A 102 -8.26 11.70 27.99
CA ARG A 102 -7.80 10.33 27.74
C ARG A 102 -8.56 9.68 26.60
N GLU A 103 -9.85 9.93 26.49
CA GLU A 103 -10.73 9.41 25.44
C GLU A 103 -10.33 9.98 24.07
N GLN A 104 -10.13 11.28 23.98
CA GLN A 104 -9.66 11.95 22.75
C GLN A 104 -8.29 11.41 22.32
N ARG A 105 -7.36 11.22 23.27
CA ARG A 105 -6.05 10.63 22.99
C ARG A 105 -6.17 9.17 22.50
N ALA A 106 -7.08 8.38 23.07
CA ALA A 106 -7.33 7.01 22.62
C ALA A 106 -7.89 6.99 21.19
N VAL A 107 -8.77 7.93 20.82
CA VAL A 107 -9.24 8.08 19.43
C VAL A 107 -8.09 8.46 18.50
N LEU A 108 -7.24 9.40 18.90
CA LEU A 108 -6.06 9.79 18.12
C LEU A 108 -5.11 8.59 17.90
N LEU A 109 -4.84 7.83 18.96
CA LEU A 109 -4.04 6.60 18.89
C LEU A 109 -4.64 5.61 17.89
N ASN A 110 -5.94 5.39 17.97
CA ASN A 110 -6.62 4.48 17.02
C ASN A 110 -6.53 4.98 15.58
N VAL A 111 -6.68 6.27 15.34
CA VAL A 111 -6.50 6.87 14.00
C VAL A 111 -5.10 6.64 13.48
N LEU A 112 -4.07 6.72 14.34
CA LEU A 112 -2.68 6.52 13.94
C LEU A 112 -2.34 5.05 13.67
N LYS A 113 -2.93 4.11 14.41
CA LYS A 113 -2.68 2.67 14.29
C LYS A 113 -3.58 2.01 13.24
N HIS A 114 -4.75 2.57 12.96
CA HIS A 114 -5.75 2.01 12.05
C HIS A 114 -6.27 3.09 11.09
N PHE A 115 -5.35 3.71 10.36
CA PHE A 115 -5.72 4.72 9.37
C PHE A 115 -6.30 4.04 8.13
N THR A 116 -7.63 3.99 8.04
CA THR A 116 -8.35 3.30 6.96
C THR A 116 -8.55 4.17 5.73
N VAL A 117 -8.39 3.57 4.55
CA VAL A 117 -8.69 4.19 3.25
C VAL A 117 -9.50 3.18 2.43
N GLU A 118 -10.68 3.59 2.00
CA GLU A 118 -11.49 2.80 1.08
C GLU A 118 -10.97 2.96 -0.35
N ILE A 119 -10.85 1.86 -1.08
CA ILE A 119 -10.35 1.85 -2.44
C ILE A 119 -11.53 1.92 -3.41
N SER A 120 -11.57 2.97 -4.21
CA SER A 120 -12.60 3.18 -5.23
C SER A 120 -12.29 2.50 -6.56
N GLY A 121 -11.01 2.26 -6.86
CA GLY A 121 -10.58 1.65 -8.11
C GLY A 121 -9.07 1.69 -8.29
N PHE A 122 -8.61 1.13 -9.40
CA PHE A 122 -7.23 1.28 -9.85
C PHE A 122 -7.00 2.61 -10.56
N ALA A 123 -5.75 3.05 -10.59
CA ALA A 123 -5.31 4.11 -11.49
C ALA A 123 -5.54 3.70 -12.97
N PRO A 124 -5.56 4.66 -13.93
CA PRO A 124 -5.67 4.33 -15.33
C PRO A 124 -4.60 3.34 -15.80
N LEU A 125 -4.96 2.41 -16.69
CA LEU A 125 -4.08 1.36 -17.20
C LEU A 125 -2.80 1.92 -17.83
N SER A 126 -2.85 3.12 -18.42
CA SER A 126 -1.68 3.81 -18.96
C SER A 126 -0.59 4.12 -17.94
N GLY A 127 -0.91 4.10 -16.64
CA GLY A 127 0.03 4.28 -15.54
C GLY A 127 0.46 2.97 -14.87
N ALA A 128 0.01 1.82 -15.36
CA ALA A 128 0.37 0.53 -14.80
C ALA A 128 1.85 0.22 -15.07
N ILE A 129 2.55 -0.28 -14.04
CA ILE A 129 3.94 -0.74 -14.18
C ILE A 129 3.96 -2.16 -14.76
N VAL A 130 3.02 -3.01 -14.34
CA VAL A 130 2.79 -4.38 -14.82
C VAL A 130 1.29 -4.60 -14.89
N THR A 131 0.85 -5.34 -15.90
CA THR A 131 -0.56 -5.75 -16.02
C THR A 131 -0.71 -7.22 -15.64
N ALA A 132 -1.84 -7.56 -15.02
CA ALA A 132 -2.23 -8.95 -14.78
C ALA A 132 -3.01 -9.49 -15.97
N GLY A 133 -2.88 -10.80 -16.22
CA GLY A 133 -3.49 -11.48 -17.37
C GLY A 133 -2.49 -11.71 -18.50
N GLY A 134 -2.89 -12.49 -19.50
CA GLY A 134 -2.03 -12.86 -20.62
C GLY A 134 -2.23 -14.32 -21.02
N VAL A 135 -1.23 -14.88 -21.71
CA VAL A 135 -1.21 -16.28 -22.12
C VAL A 135 -1.00 -17.17 -20.88
N SER A 136 -1.91 -18.10 -20.67
CA SER A 136 -1.85 -19.03 -19.53
C SER A 136 -0.53 -19.80 -19.52
N VAL A 137 0.23 -19.68 -18.45
CA VAL A 137 1.49 -20.42 -18.26
C VAL A 137 1.31 -21.96 -18.29
N LYS A 138 0.09 -22.45 -18.04
CA LYS A 138 -0.24 -23.88 -18.13
C LYS A 138 -0.20 -24.39 -19.58
N GLU A 139 -0.39 -23.50 -20.56
CA GLU A 139 -0.40 -23.78 -22.00
C GLU A 139 0.98 -23.58 -22.65
N VAL A 140 1.99 -23.23 -21.86
CA VAL A 140 3.37 -23.01 -22.32
C VAL A 140 4.30 -24.02 -21.67
N ASP A 141 5.23 -24.58 -22.42
CA ASP A 141 6.29 -25.43 -21.87
C ASP A 141 7.32 -24.56 -21.13
N PRO A 142 7.53 -24.76 -19.81
CA PRO A 142 8.41 -23.90 -19.03
C PRO A 142 9.90 -24.03 -19.36
N LYS A 143 10.31 -25.06 -20.13
CA LYS A 143 11.71 -25.26 -20.53
C LYS A 143 12.03 -24.57 -21.84
N THR A 144 11.10 -24.64 -22.79
CA THR A 144 11.32 -24.14 -24.15
C THR A 144 10.57 -22.86 -24.45
N MET A 145 9.60 -22.50 -23.62
CA MET A 145 8.64 -21.40 -23.85
C MET A 145 7.75 -21.61 -25.09
N GLN A 146 7.70 -22.85 -25.65
CA GLN A 146 6.81 -23.17 -26.76
C GLN A 146 5.38 -23.40 -26.27
N SER A 147 4.43 -23.01 -27.11
CA SER A 147 3.02 -23.35 -26.91
C SER A 147 2.82 -24.87 -26.91
N LYS A 148 2.07 -25.39 -25.95
CA LYS A 148 1.64 -26.81 -25.94
C LYS A 148 0.50 -27.08 -26.93
N LEU A 149 -0.16 -26.01 -27.40
CA LEU A 149 -1.30 -26.11 -28.33
C LEU A 149 -0.90 -25.94 -29.78
N ILE A 150 0.10 -25.10 -30.08
CA ILE A 150 0.52 -24.75 -31.44
C ILE A 150 2.03 -24.94 -31.54
N PRO A 151 2.47 -26.00 -32.24
CA PRO A 151 3.90 -26.22 -32.50
C PRO A 151 4.55 -25.05 -33.25
N GLY A 152 5.76 -24.67 -32.87
CA GLY A 152 6.50 -23.56 -33.46
C GLY A 152 6.09 -22.16 -32.99
N LEU A 153 5.12 -22.04 -32.07
CA LEU A 153 4.75 -20.77 -31.47
C LEU A 153 5.38 -20.66 -30.07
N TYR A 154 6.10 -19.58 -29.81
CA TYR A 154 6.78 -19.32 -28.53
C TYR A 154 6.27 -18.06 -27.88
N PHE A 155 6.26 -18.01 -26.54
CA PHE A 155 5.84 -16.88 -25.74
C PHE A 155 6.92 -16.51 -24.74
N ALA A 156 7.20 -15.21 -24.58
CA ALA A 156 8.18 -14.73 -23.59
C ALA A 156 7.81 -13.35 -23.06
N GLY A 157 8.26 -13.04 -21.86
CA GLY A 157 8.05 -11.74 -21.22
C GLY A 157 6.63 -11.52 -20.72
N GLU A 158 6.19 -10.28 -20.71
CA GLU A 158 4.92 -9.84 -20.10
C GLU A 158 3.66 -10.29 -20.86
N ILE A 159 3.78 -10.95 -21.99
CA ILE A 159 2.64 -11.60 -22.65
C ILE A 159 2.13 -12.82 -21.88
N LEU A 160 2.98 -13.40 -21.04
CA LEU A 160 2.62 -14.50 -20.14
C LEU A 160 1.79 -13.99 -18.97
N ASP A 161 0.81 -14.79 -18.53
CA ASP A 161 0.03 -14.49 -17.32
C ASP A 161 0.88 -14.74 -16.07
N VAL A 162 1.86 -13.85 -15.86
CA VAL A 162 2.76 -13.81 -14.70
C VAL A 162 2.95 -12.36 -14.27
N ASP A 163 2.53 -12.08 -13.04
CA ASP A 163 2.73 -10.80 -12.38
C ASP A 163 3.40 -11.02 -11.01
N ALA A 164 4.64 -10.60 -10.90
CA ALA A 164 5.42 -10.69 -9.66
C ALA A 164 5.44 -9.34 -8.92
N TYR A 165 5.86 -9.38 -7.67
CA TYR A 165 6.03 -8.17 -6.85
C TYR A 165 7.09 -7.22 -7.42
N THR A 166 7.05 -5.98 -6.97
CA THR A 166 8.10 -4.99 -7.28
C THR A 166 9.47 -5.46 -6.77
N GLY A 167 10.56 -5.02 -7.43
CA GLY A 167 11.92 -5.41 -7.06
C GLY A 167 12.71 -6.10 -8.19
N GLY A 168 12.27 -5.92 -9.45
CA GLY A 168 12.99 -6.45 -10.63
C GLY A 168 12.57 -7.86 -11.04
N PHE A 169 11.69 -8.53 -10.28
CA PHE A 169 11.25 -9.91 -10.58
C PHE A 169 10.59 -10.04 -11.94
N ASN A 170 9.75 -9.09 -12.36
CA ASN A 170 9.07 -9.09 -13.66
C ASN A 170 10.09 -9.00 -14.80
N LEU A 171 11.11 -8.15 -14.67
CA LEU A 171 12.20 -8.05 -15.64
C LEU A 171 13.02 -9.35 -15.70
N GLN A 172 13.30 -9.95 -14.55
CA GLN A 172 14.02 -11.23 -14.50
C GLN A 172 13.23 -12.35 -15.20
N ILE A 173 11.91 -12.41 -15.01
CA ILE A 173 11.03 -13.36 -15.69
C ILE A 173 11.05 -13.10 -17.20
N ALA A 174 10.95 -11.83 -17.62
CA ALA A 174 10.97 -11.47 -19.03
C ALA A 174 12.29 -11.88 -19.70
N PHE A 175 13.43 -11.61 -19.09
CA PHE A 175 14.74 -12.00 -19.62
C PHE A 175 14.93 -13.52 -19.62
N ALA A 176 14.56 -14.21 -18.56
CA ALA A 176 14.71 -15.67 -18.45
C ALA A 176 13.85 -16.40 -19.50
N THR A 177 12.59 -15.98 -19.66
CA THR A 177 11.69 -16.58 -20.67
C THR A 177 12.08 -16.22 -22.09
N GLY A 178 12.59 -15.00 -22.32
CA GLY A 178 13.14 -14.60 -23.61
C GLY A 178 14.37 -15.40 -24.00
N HIS A 179 15.28 -15.64 -23.07
CA HIS A 179 16.47 -16.49 -23.28
C HIS A 179 16.07 -17.94 -23.59
N ALA A 180 15.18 -18.53 -22.77
CA ALA A 180 14.70 -19.89 -22.99
C ALA A 180 14.00 -20.08 -24.35
N ALA A 181 13.18 -19.10 -24.77
CA ALA A 181 12.56 -19.12 -26.10
C ALA A 181 13.63 -19.06 -27.20
N GLY A 182 14.61 -18.14 -27.08
CA GLY A 182 15.65 -17.95 -28.10
C GLY A 182 16.60 -19.14 -28.25
N GLU A 183 16.83 -19.95 -27.23
CA GLU A 183 17.65 -21.18 -27.32
C GLU A 183 16.90 -22.35 -27.96
N ASN A 184 15.58 -22.28 -28.10
CA ASN A 184 14.71 -23.37 -28.57
C ASN A 184 13.92 -23.03 -29.86
N LEU A 185 14.21 -21.88 -30.46
CA LEU A 185 13.64 -21.49 -31.78
C LEU A 185 14.18 -22.31 -32.94
#